data_b0de78c0c850b421f4e938d00aca8b4c
#
_entry.id   b0de78c0c850b421f4e938d00aca8b4c
#
_cell.length_a   1.000
_cell.length_b   1.000
_cell.length_c   1.000
_cell.angle_alpha   90.00
_cell.angle_beta   90.00
_cell.angle_gamma   90.00
#
_symmetry.space_group_name_H-M   'P 1'
#
loop_
_entity.id
_entity.type
_entity.pdbx_description
1 polymer ?
#
loop_
_entity_poly.entity_id
_entity_poly.type
_entity_poly.pdbx_seq_one_letter_code
_entity_poly.pdbx_strand_id
1 'polypeptide(L)'
;LRIEDTDQERYVEGAVDVIYDTLRVAGLNWDEGPDIGGPVGPYVQSERMGMFKSYAEELVKSGHAYYCFCDKERLDEVRKIQEASHIAPMYDRHCRDLSPEEVQAKLDAGVPYVIRQKMPLDGTTTFHDDIYGDVTVENSTLDDQILIKTDGMPTYNFANVVDDHLMGITHVVRGNEYLSSAPKYNLLYQAFGWDVPEYVHCAPVMKDKTHKLSKRNGDASFQDLMAKGYLPQAVINFIAPVSYTHLRAHETAANL
;
A
#
# COMPACT_ATOMS: atom_id res chain seq x y z
N LEU A 1 2.51 -2.35 16.08
CA LEU A 1 2.27 -1.09 15.35
C LEU A 1 3.47 -0.73 14.49
N ARG A 2 3.28 -0.46 13.18
CA ARG A 2 4.30 0.00 12.24
C ARG A 2 3.94 1.39 11.73
N ILE A 3 4.91 2.28 11.69
CA ILE A 3 4.76 3.62 11.11
C ILE A 3 5.29 3.58 9.66
N GLU A 4 4.41 3.90 8.72
CA GLU A 4 4.66 3.86 7.28
C GLU A 4 4.87 5.29 6.75
N ASP A 5 6.07 5.82 6.98
CA ASP A 5 6.47 7.20 6.68
C ASP A 5 7.32 7.33 5.41
N THR A 6 7.09 6.49 4.40
CA THR A 6 7.82 6.52 3.12
C THR A 6 7.58 7.80 2.30
N ASP A 7 6.55 8.60 2.62
CA ASP A 7 6.26 9.89 2.01
C ASP A 7 6.71 11.04 2.94
N GLN A 8 8.00 11.33 2.91
CA GLN A 8 8.62 12.36 3.77
C GLN A 8 8.15 13.79 3.43
N GLU A 9 7.62 14.04 2.23
CA GLU A 9 7.07 15.36 1.85
C GLU A 9 5.76 15.67 2.59
N ARG A 10 5.06 14.63 3.08
CA ARG A 10 3.82 14.76 3.85
C ARG A 10 4.02 14.58 5.35
N TYR A 11 5.25 14.66 5.82
CA TYR A 11 5.52 14.58 7.25
C TYR A 11 4.75 15.67 8.01
N VAL A 12 4.08 15.28 9.09
CA VAL A 12 3.38 16.17 10.01
C VAL A 12 3.91 15.92 11.40
N GLU A 13 4.50 16.94 12.00
CA GLU A 13 5.00 16.89 13.37
C GLU A 13 3.87 16.54 14.36
N GLY A 14 4.12 15.62 15.29
CA GLY A 14 3.13 15.14 16.26
C GLY A 14 2.09 14.15 15.73
N ALA A 15 2.09 13.80 14.43
CA ALA A 15 1.12 12.87 13.87
C ALA A 15 1.20 11.48 14.52
N VAL A 16 2.39 11.02 14.88
CA VAL A 16 2.61 9.72 15.53
C VAL A 16 2.01 9.72 16.95
N ASP A 17 2.16 10.80 17.70
CA ASP A 17 1.57 10.94 19.04
C ASP A 17 0.03 10.89 18.96
N VAL A 18 -0.55 11.53 17.95
CA VAL A 18 -2.01 11.47 17.71
C VAL A 18 -2.47 10.03 17.44
N ILE A 19 -1.67 9.23 16.73
CA ILE A 19 -1.97 7.80 16.49
C ILE A 19 -1.97 7.04 17.81
N TYR A 20 -0.91 7.19 18.62
CA TYR A 20 -0.80 6.53 19.92
C TYR A 20 -1.96 6.89 20.85
N ASP A 21 -2.25 8.18 20.96
CA ASP A 21 -3.32 8.67 21.83
C ASP A 21 -4.70 8.18 21.37
N THR A 22 -4.94 8.18 20.05
CA THR A 22 -6.19 7.66 19.48
C THR A 22 -6.38 6.19 19.83
N LEU A 23 -5.36 5.38 19.62
CA LEU A 23 -5.43 3.95 19.93
C LEU A 23 -5.64 3.69 21.42
N ARG A 24 -4.91 4.40 22.29
CA ARG A 24 -5.05 4.27 23.76
C ARG A 24 -6.45 4.68 24.23
N VAL A 25 -6.98 5.81 23.77
CA VAL A 25 -8.34 6.27 24.11
C VAL A 25 -9.41 5.31 23.58
N ALA A 26 -9.16 4.71 22.42
CA ALA A 26 -10.04 3.67 21.85
C ALA A 26 -9.96 2.32 22.61
N GLY A 27 -9.00 2.17 23.53
CA GLY A 27 -8.75 0.89 24.23
C GLY A 27 -8.08 -0.16 23.38
N LEU A 28 -7.43 0.26 22.28
CA LEU A 28 -6.69 -0.61 21.37
C LEU A 28 -5.21 -0.61 21.77
N ASN A 29 -4.72 -1.78 22.14
CA ASN A 29 -3.32 -1.98 22.52
C ASN A 29 -2.58 -2.70 21.39
N TRP A 30 -1.26 -2.58 21.39
CA TRP A 30 -0.36 -3.29 20.48
C TRP A 30 0.75 -3.95 21.27
N ASP A 31 1.22 -5.10 20.78
CA ASP A 31 2.24 -5.93 21.44
C ASP A 31 3.65 -5.59 20.98
N GLU A 32 3.78 -4.96 19.81
CA GLU A 32 5.04 -4.54 19.21
C GLU A 32 4.88 -3.18 18.53
N GLY A 33 5.92 -2.37 18.56
CA GLY A 33 5.88 -1.04 17.92
C GLY A 33 7.08 -0.16 18.22
N PRO A 34 7.15 1.05 17.64
CA PRO A 34 8.29 1.94 17.81
C PRO A 34 8.55 2.33 19.27
N ASP A 35 7.51 2.45 20.09
CA ASP A 35 7.58 2.89 21.49
C ASP A 35 7.86 1.75 22.48
N ILE A 36 7.48 0.52 22.16
CA ILE A 36 7.62 -0.65 23.03
C ILE A 36 8.65 -1.67 22.54
N GLY A 37 9.12 -1.54 21.29
CA GLY A 37 10.05 -2.47 20.68
C GLY A 37 9.39 -3.76 20.23
N GLY A 38 10.21 -4.79 20.00
CA GLY A 38 9.82 -6.12 19.58
C GLY A 38 10.90 -6.81 18.75
N PRO A 39 10.70 -8.09 18.35
CA PRO A 39 11.74 -8.90 17.71
C PRO A 39 12.00 -8.55 16.24
N VAL A 40 11.08 -7.86 15.54
CA VAL A 40 11.13 -7.62 14.10
C VAL A 40 11.34 -6.15 13.72
N GLY A 41 11.71 -5.31 14.70
CA GLY A 41 12.01 -3.90 14.46
C GLY A 41 13.21 -3.65 13.51
N PRO A 42 13.46 -2.37 13.16
CA PRO A 42 12.73 -1.15 13.54
C PRO A 42 11.30 -1.14 12.99
N TYR A 43 10.39 -0.42 13.70
CA TYR A 43 8.97 -0.35 13.33
C TYR A 43 8.59 0.97 12.64
N VAL A 44 9.58 1.74 12.22
CA VAL A 44 9.43 2.96 11.40
C VAL A 44 10.08 2.70 10.05
N GLN A 45 9.36 2.83 8.96
CA GLN A 45 9.85 2.43 7.63
C GLN A 45 11.04 3.26 7.16
N SER A 46 11.11 4.55 7.48
CA SER A 46 12.28 5.39 7.16
C SER A 46 13.57 4.90 7.82
N GLU A 47 13.50 4.24 8.97
CA GLU A 47 14.67 3.64 9.64
C GLU A 47 15.15 2.34 8.94
N ARG A 48 14.32 1.78 8.07
CA ARG A 48 14.57 0.53 7.33
C ARG A 48 15.02 0.76 5.88
N MET A 49 15.17 2.01 5.45
CA MET A 49 15.39 2.40 4.04
C MET A 49 16.47 1.61 3.32
N GLY A 50 17.61 1.34 3.99
CA GLY A 50 18.76 0.68 3.38
C GLY A 50 18.49 -0.76 2.89
N MET A 51 17.49 -1.43 3.45
CA MET A 51 17.19 -2.83 3.09
C MET A 51 16.28 -2.97 1.86
N PHE A 52 15.33 -2.04 1.64
CA PHE A 52 14.37 -2.16 0.53
C PHE A 52 15.03 -2.20 -0.84
N LYS A 53 16.12 -1.45 -1.01
CA LYS A 53 16.86 -1.43 -2.27
C LYS A 53 17.41 -2.80 -2.63
N SER A 54 17.93 -3.58 -1.68
CA SER A 54 18.47 -4.91 -1.93
C SER A 54 17.40 -5.90 -2.42
N TYR A 55 16.17 -5.83 -1.88
CA TYR A 55 15.03 -6.62 -2.35
C TYR A 55 14.60 -6.21 -3.76
N ALA A 56 14.59 -4.92 -4.09
CA ALA A 56 14.28 -4.48 -5.44
C ALA A 56 15.35 -4.93 -6.46
N GLU A 57 16.63 -4.90 -6.09
CA GLU A 57 17.73 -5.42 -6.92
C GLU A 57 17.67 -6.94 -7.09
N GLU A 58 17.18 -7.68 -6.09
CA GLU A 58 16.88 -9.11 -6.21
C GLU A 58 15.81 -9.37 -7.28
N LEU A 59 14.74 -8.58 -7.28
CA LEU A 59 13.71 -8.63 -8.33
C LEU A 59 14.25 -8.28 -9.71
N VAL A 60 15.20 -7.34 -9.81
CA VAL A 60 15.87 -7.07 -11.09
C VAL A 60 16.68 -8.28 -11.56
N LYS A 61 17.45 -8.90 -10.68
CA LYS A 61 18.26 -10.10 -10.99
C LYS A 61 17.40 -11.29 -11.40
N SER A 62 16.23 -11.45 -10.78
CA SER A 62 15.27 -12.52 -11.11
C SER A 62 14.38 -12.21 -12.31
N GLY A 63 14.48 -11.00 -12.90
CA GLY A 63 13.71 -10.59 -14.07
C GLY A 63 12.29 -10.10 -13.77
N HIS A 64 11.94 -9.86 -12.51
CA HIS A 64 10.63 -9.36 -12.06
C HIS A 64 10.59 -7.85 -11.84
N ALA A 65 11.73 -7.17 -12.00
CA ALA A 65 11.85 -5.72 -11.99
C ALA A 65 12.91 -5.26 -12.99
N TYR A 66 12.99 -3.96 -13.23
CA TYR A 66 13.98 -3.35 -14.13
C TYR A 66 14.27 -1.90 -13.77
N TYR A 67 15.43 -1.41 -14.22
CA TYR A 67 15.83 -0.01 -14.09
C TYR A 67 15.11 0.86 -15.12
N CYS A 68 14.53 1.95 -14.70
CA CYS A 68 13.88 2.93 -15.56
C CYS A 68 14.59 4.28 -15.42
N PHE A 69 15.10 4.81 -16.55
CA PHE A 69 15.88 6.04 -16.64
C PHE A 69 15.09 7.20 -17.25
N CYS A 70 13.77 7.09 -17.33
CA CYS A 70 12.91 8.16 -17.84
C CYS A 70 12.89 9.33 -16.86
N ASP A 71 13.13 10.55 -17.37
CA ASP A 71 12.94 11.78 -16.64
C ASP A 71 11.45 12.18 -16.52
N LYS A 72 11.20 13.20 -15.72
CA LYS A 72 9.85 13.70 -15.47
C LYS A 72 9.22 14.30 -16.74
N GLU A 73 10.00 15.02 -17.50
CA GLU A 73 9.58 15.70 -18.74
C GLU A 73 9.01 14.70 -19.74
N ARG A 74 9.73 13.61 -19.97
CA ARG A 74 9.29 12.53 -20.85
C ARG A 74 8.01 11.87 -20.33
N LEU A 75 7.94 11.57 -19.03
CA LEU A 75 6.76 10.92 -18.44
C LEU A 75 5.51 11.82 -18.52
N ASP A 76 5.67 13.13 -18.33
CA ASP A 76 4.60 14.11 -18.45
C ASP A 76 4.12 14.24 -19.91
N GLU A 77 5.03 14.14 -20.90
CA GLU A 77 4.67 14.13 -22.31
C GLU A 77 3.87 12.90 -22.69
N VAL A 78 4.29 11.70 -22.28
CA VAL A 78 3.55 10.45 -22.49
C VAL A 78 2.14 10.55 -21.90
N ARG A 79 2.02 11.05 -20.67
CA ARG A 79 0.73 11.24 -20.00
C ARG A 79 -0.19 12.16 -20.81
N LYS A 80 0.29 13.32 -21.28
CA LYS A 80 -0.47 14.26 -22.10
C LYS A 80 -0.98 13.62 -23.39
N ILE A 81 -0.16 12.81 -24.07
CA ILE A 81 -0.56 12.09 -25.27
C ILE A 81 -1.66 11.07 -24.96
N GLN A 82 -1.53 10.32 -23.88
CA GLN A 82 -2.53 9.32 -23.46
C GLN A 82 -3.86 9.99 -23.09
N GLU A 83 -3.83 11.08 -22.32
CA GLU A 83 -5.01 11.86 -21.94
C GLU A 83 -5.73 12.45 -23.18
N ALA A 84 -4.96 13.01 -24.14
CA ALA A 84 -5.51 13.52 -25.39
C ALA A 84 -6.15 12.42 -26.26
N SER A 85 -5.68 11.18 -26.11
CA SER A 85 -6.21 10.00 -26.81
C SER A 85 -7.30 9.28 -26.01
N HIS A 86 -7.73 9.81 -24.87
CA HIS A 86 -8.68 9.18 -23.93
C HIS A 86 -8.25 7.79 -23.44
N ILE A 87 -6.95 7.56 -23.35
CA ILE A 87 -6.35 6.34 -22.79
C ILE A 87 -6.01 6.62 -21.33
N ALA A 88 -6.29 5.66 -20.44
CA ALA A 88 -5.90 5.78 -19.04
C ALA A 88 -4.37 5.92 -18.92
N PRO A 89 -3.86 6.94 -18.19
CA PRO A 89 -2.43 7.15 -18.04
C PRO A 89 -1.74 5.95 -17.40
N MET A 90 -0.76 5.39 -18.12
CA MET A 90 0.11 4.30 -17.67
C MET A 90 1.53 4.58 -18.14
N TYR A 91 2.51 4.02 -17.46
CA TYR A 91 3.89 4.04 -17.96
C TYR A 91 3.99 3.21 -19.25
N ASP A 92 4.57 3.79 -20.28
CA ASP A 92 4.69 3.19 -21.62
C ASP A 92 5.74 2.08 -21.74
N ARG A 93 6.34 1.66 -20.63
CA ARG A 93 7.33 0.58 -20.52
C ARG A 93 8.61 0.79 -21.33
N HIS A 94 8.94 2.04 -21.64
CA HIS A 94 10.07 2.42 -22.50
C HIS A 94 11.41 1.76 -22.12
N CYS A 95 11.72 1.67 -20.81
CA CYS A 95 12.99 1.10 -20.35
C CYS A 95 12.92 -0.41 -20.06
N ARG A 96 11.75 -1.05 -20.27
CA ARG A 96 11.49 -2.43 -19.84
C ARG A 96 12.39 -3.46 -20.51
N ASP A 97 12.76 -3.21 -21.76
CA ASP A 97 13.48 -4.16 -22.62
C ASP A 97 14.88 -3.65 -23.03
N LEU A 98 15.44 -2.71 -22.24
CA LEU A 98 16.84 -2.32 -22.38
C LEU A 98 17.77 -3.51 -22.15
N SER A 99 18.81 -3.62 -22.97
CA SER A 99 19.81 -4.68 -22.79
C SER A 99 20.62 -4.48 -21.50
N PRO A 100 21.20 -5.54 -20.95
CA PRO A 100 22.07 -5.42 -19.75
C PRO A 100 23.22 -4.44 -19.95
N GLU A 101 23.79 -4.37 -21.18
CA GLU A 101 24.86 -3.48 -21.54
C GLU A 101 24.41 -2.01 -21.52
N GLU A 102 23.21 -1.72 -22.07
CA GLU A 102 22.62 -0.37 -22.03
C GLU A 102 22.30 0.07 -20.60
N VAL A 103 21.76 -0.84 -19.78
CA VAL A 103 21.49 -0.59 -18.37
C VAL A 103 22.80 -0.27 -17.64
N GLN A 104 23.85 -1.11 -17.82
CA GLN A 104 25.14 -0.91 -17.15
C GLN A 104 25.80 0.39 -17.57
N ALA A 105 25.79 0.72 -18.86
CA ALA A 105 26.35 1.98 -19.36
C ALA A 105 25.67 3.21 -18.74
N LYS A 106 24.35 3.17 -18.54
CA LYS A 106 23.61 4.27 -17.89
C LYS A 106 23.90 4.36 -16.39
N LEU A 107 24.03 3.22 -15.71
CA LEU A 107 24.41 3.17 -14.29
C LEU A 107 25.83 3.71 -14.08
N ASP A 108 26.79 3.30 -14.93
CA ASP A 108 28.19 3.77 -14.88
C ASP A 108 28.31 5.27 -15.18
N ALA A 109 27.43 5.79 -16.04
CA ALA A 109 27.32 7.22 -16.32
C ALA A 109 26.61 8.03 -15.21
N GLY A 110 26.14 7.37 -14.15
CA GLY A 110 25.44 8.03 -13.05
C GLY A 110 24.06 8.60 -13.42
N VAL A 111 23.42 8.07 -14.46
CA VAL A 111 22.09 8.54 -14.87
C VAL A 111 21.08 8.22 -13.75
N PRO A 112 20.30 9.20 -13.28
CA PRO A 112 19.25 8.96 -12.28
C PRO A 112 18.26 7.89 -12.75
N TYR A 113 17.82 7.03 -11.84
CA TYR A 113 16.92 5.94 -12.17
C TYR A 113 15.91 5.69 -11.04
N VAL A 114 14.84 4.98 -11.41
CA VAL A 114 13.93 4.29 -10.48
C VAL A 114 13.96 2.80 -10.79
N ILE A 115 13.55 1.96 -9.84
CA ILE A 115 13.32 0.53 -10.10
C ILE A 115 11.82 0.33 -10.22
N ARG A 116 11.38 -0.33 -11.32
CA ARG A 116 9.97 -0.64 -11.57
C ARG A 116 9.73 -2.14 -11.53
N GLN A 117 8.56 -2.53 -11.01
CA GLN A 117 8.05 -3.89 -11.11
C GLN A 117 7.75 -4.23 -12.57
N LYS A 118 8.13 -5.42 -13.00
CA LYS A 118 7.88 -5.91 -14.36
C LYS A 118 6.59 -6.72 -14.38
N MET A 119 5.45 -6.04 -14.62
CA MET A 119 4.13 -6.69 -14.67
C MET A 119 4.02 -7.68 -15.83
N PRO A 120 3.33 -8.83 -15.70
CA PRO A 120 2.94 -9.65 -16.83
C PRO A 120 2.11 -8.82 -17.83
N LEU A 121 2.31 -9.06 -19.13
CA LEU A 121 1.59 -8.32 -20.19
C LEU A 121 0.25 -8.95 -20.52
N ASP A 122 0.16 -10.27 -20.35
CA ASP A 122 -0.96 -11.11 -20.74
C ASP A 122 -1.48 -11.93 -19.56
N GLY A 123 -2.67 -12.49 -19.72
CA GLY A 123 -3.32 -13.32 -18.71
C GLY A 123 -3.93 -12.50 -17.57
N THR A 124 -4.25 -13.18 -16.50
CA THR A 124 -4.95 -12.59 -15.34
C THR A 124 -4.21 -12.88 -14.04
N THR A 125 -4.39 -12.00 -13.07
CA THR A 125 -3.98 -12.22 -11.67
C THR A 125 -5.22 -12.33 -10.80
N THR A 126 -5.35 -13.44 -10.09
CA THR A 126 -6.44 -13.67 -9.13
C THR A 126 -5.88 -13.70 -7.72
N PHE A 127 -6.58 -13.07 -6.79
CA PHE A 127 -6.32 -13.16 -5.35
C PHE A 127 -7.63 -13.38 -4.60
N HIS A 128 -7.54 -13.99 -3.43
CA HIS A 128 -8.69 -14.17 -2.55
C HIS A 128 -8.79 -13.02 -1.55
N ASP A 129 -10.00 -12.57 -1.30
CA ASP A 129 -10.34 -11.58 -0.28
C ASP A 129 -11.52 -12.10 0.54
N ASP A 130 -11.43 -12.05 1.85
CA ASP A 130 -12.44 -12.64 2.74
C ASP A 130 -13.83 -11.98 2.61
N ILE A 131 -13.88 -10.73 2.14
CA ILE A 131 -15.13 -9.99 1.94
C ILE A 131 -15.60 -10.07 0.49
N TYR A 132 -14.70 -9.91 -0.47
CA TYR A 132 -15.05 -9.84 -1.90
C TYR A 132 -14.92 -11.19 -2.62
N GLY A 133 -14.39 -12.23 -1.97
CA GLY A 133 -14.12 -13.52 -2.61
C GLY A 133 -12.97 -13.44 -3.61
N ASP A 134 -13.00 -14.27 -4.63
CA ASP A 134 -11.96 -14.29 -5.66
C ASP A 134 -12.08 -13.08 -6.59
N VAL A 135 -11.06 -12.23 -6.58
CA VAL A 135 -10.96 -11.02 -7.42
C VAL A 135 -9.94 -11.29 -8.52
N THR A 136 -10.39 -11.23 -9.75
CA THR A 136 -9.55 -11.45 -10.94
C THR A 136 -9.40 -10.16 -11.74
N VAL A 137 -8.17 -9.83 -12.12
CA VAL A 137 -7.82 -8.63 -12.88
C VAL A 137 -6.97 -9.00 -14.09
N GLU A 138 -7.26 -8.39 -15.24
CA GLU A 138 -6.44 -8.51 -16.44
C GLU A 138 -5.06 -7.87 -16.22
N ASN A 139 -3.98 -8.62 -16.45
CA ASN A 139 -2.61 -8.14 -16.26
C ASN A 139 -2.27 -6.94 -17.14
N SER A 140 -2.86 -6.85 -18.33
CA SER A 140 -2.70 -5.72 -19.26
C SER A 140 -3.13 -4.37 -18.67
N THR A 141 -3.98 -4.38 -17.65
CA THR A 141 -4.45 -3.18 -16.94
C THR A 141 -3.53 -2.74 -15.79
N LEU A 142 -2.54 -3.58 -15.44
CA LEU A 142 -1.60 -3.29 -14.37
C LEU A 142 -0.42 -2.46 -14.88
N ASP A 143 -0.21 -1.29 -14.27
CA ASP A 143 0.93 -0.44 -14.58
C ASP A 143 2.21 -0.96 -13.89
N ASP A 144 3.36 -0.87 -14.58
CA ASP A 144 4.69 -1.17 -14.05
C ASP A 144 5.04 -0.13 -12.96
N GLN A 145 4.57 -0.39 -11.73
CA GLN A 145 4.72 0.54 -10.61
C GLN A 145 6.18 0.72 -10.19
N ILE A 146 6.50 1.91 -9.67
CA ILE A 146 7.81 2.17 -9.07
C ILE A 146 7.90 1.42 -7.74
N LEU A 147 8.99 0.70 -7.54
CA LEU A 147 9.37 0.05 -6.28
C LEU A 147 10.30 0.96 -5.46
N ILE A 148 11.38 1.45 -6.10
CA ILE A 148 12.36 2.36 -5.49
C ILE A 148 12.38 3.66 -6.30
N LYS A 149 12.24 4.77 -5.60
CA LYS A 149 12.31 6.14 -6.13
C LYS A 149 13.77 6.56 -6.40
N THR A 150 13.96 7.67 -7.12
CA THR A 150 15.29 8.22 -7.47
C THR A 150 16.14 8.58 -6.23
N ASP A 151 15.50 8.95 -5.13
CA ASP A 151 16.14 9.23 -3.83
C ASP A 151 16.53 7.96 -3.05
N GLY A 152 16.24 6.78 -3.59
CA GLY A 152 16.48 5.49 -2.94
C GLY A 152 15.38 5.05 -1.98
N MET A 153 14.36 5.88 -1.77
CA MET A 153 13.21 5.52 -0.95
C MET A 153 12.31 4.49 -1.64
N PRO A 154 11.77 3.50 -0.92
CA PRO A 154 10.72 2.65 -1.46
C PRO A 154 9.43 3.45 -1.65
N THR A 155 8.59 2.99 -2.56
CA THR A 155 7.18 3.40 -2.55
C THR A 155 6.42 2.64 -1.46
N TYR A 156 5.31 3.21 -1.01
CA TYR A 156 4.41 2.54 -0.07
C TYR A 156 4.05 1.12 -0.52
N ASN A 157 3.69 0.95 -1.78
CA ASN A 157 3.27 -0.34 -2.34
C ASN A 157 4.35 -1.42 -2.31
N PHE A 158 5.61 -1.04 -2.25
CA PHE A 158 6.72 -1.98 -2.15
C PHE A 158 7.12 -2.22 -0.70
N ALA A 159 7.24 -1.14 0.07
CA ALA A 159 7.65 -1.22 1.46
C ALA A 159 6.70 -2.08 2.30
N ASN A 160 5.38 -1.94 2.10
CA ASN A 160 4.41 -2.72 2.85
C ASN A 160 4.54 -4.23 2.59
N VAL A 161 4.74 -4.66 1.34
CA VAL A 161 4.91 -6.09 0.99
C VAL A 161 6.16 -6.68 1.64
N VAL A 162 7.29 -5.97 1.54
CA VAL A 162 8.55 -6.43 2.14
C VAL A 162 8.45 -6.49 3.66
N ASP A 163 7.90 -5.46 4.29
CA ASP A 163 7.76 -5.42 5.74
C ASP A 163 6.72 -6.41 6.25
N ASP A 164 5.61 -6.60 5.55
CA ASP A 164 4.60 -7.59 5.93
C ASP A 164 5.19 -9.00 5.95
N HIS A 165 6.00 -9.35 4.94
CA HIS A 165 6.71 -10.63 4.93
C HIS A 165 7.72 -10.73 6.09
N LEU A 166 8.60 -9.74 6.24
CA LEU A 166 9.68 -9.77 7.24
C LEU A 166 9.19 -9.69 8.68
N MET A 167 8.02 -9.07 8.89
CA MET A 167 7.37 -8.96 10.20
C MET A 167 6.36 -10.09 10.46
N GLY A 168 6.22 -11.05 9.53
CA GLY A 168 5.35 -12.22 9.70
C GLY A 168 3.86 -11.86 9.75
N ILE A 169 3.43 -10.84 9.01
CA ILE A 169 2.03 -10.45 8.91
C ILE A 169 1.26 -11.55 8.20
N THR A 170 0.19 -12.03 8.83
CA THR A 170 -0.66 -13.10 8.33
C THR A 170 -1.95 -12.57 7.69
N HIS A 171 -2.47 -11.44 8.16
CA HIS A 171 -3.72 -10.83 7.69
C HIS A 171 -3.51 -9.35 7.43
N VAL A 172 -3.96 -8.88 6.27
CA VAL A 172 -3.94 -7.47 5.88
C VAL A 172 -5.36 -6.94 5.83
N VAL A 173 -5.74 -6.19 6.86
CA VAL A 173 -7.08 -5.56 6.98
C VAL A 173 -6.96 -4.08 6.63
N ARG A 174 -7.63 -3.62 5.58
CA ARG A 174 -7.55 -2.23 5.10
C ARG A 174 -8.77 -1.79 4.29
N GLY A 175 -8.81 -0.52 3.90
CA GLY A 175 -9.92 0.00 3.10
C GLY A 175 -9.97 -0.57 1.67
N ASN A 176 -11.15 -0.61 1.09
CA ASN A 176 -11.37 -1.16 -0.25
C ASN A 176 -10.72 -0.35 -1.39
N GLU A 177 -10.20 0.84 -1.11
CA GLU A 177 -9.42 1.62 -2.08
C GLU A 177 -8.12 0.91 -2.51
N TYR A 178 -7.63 -0.03 -1.71
CA TYR A 178 -6.45 -0.83 -2.03
C TYR A 178 -6.75 -2.10 -2.85
N LEU A 179 -8.03 -2.42 -3.07
CA LEU A 179 -8.44 -3.61 -3.81
C LEU A 179 -7.83 -3.64 -5.23
N SER A 180 -7.76 -2.47 -5.89
CA SER A 180 -7.14 -2.33 -7.21
C SER A 180 -5.61 -2.48 -7.22
N SER A 181 -4.97 -2.33 -6.07
CA SER A 181 -3.51 -2.50 -5.92
C SER A 181 -3.12 -3.92 -5.50
N ALA A 182 -4.04 -4.68 -4.91
CA ALA A 182 -3.77 -6.02 -4.40
C ALA A 182 -3.17 -7.00 -5.45
N PRO A 183 -3.57 -6.99 -6.73
CA PRO A 183 -2.92 -7.82 -7.75
C PRO A 183 -1.42 -7.57 -7.87
N LYS A 184 -0.99 -6.30 -7.76
CA LYS A 184 0.43 -5.92 -7.85
C LYS A 184 1.22 -6.45 -6.65
N TYR A 185 0.62 -6.48 -5.46
CA TYR A 185 1.23 -7.06 -4.26
C TYR A 185 1.36 -8.57 -4.39
N ASN A 186 0.31 -9.26 -4.85
CA ASN A 186 0.36 -10.70 -5.10
C ASN A 186 1.48 -11.07 -6.06
N LEU A 187 1.66 -10.30 -7.14
CA LEU A 187 2.76 -10.51 -8.09
C LEU A 187 4.14 -10.28 -7.45
N LEU A 188 4.26 -9.39 -6.44
CA LEU A 188 5.50 -9.24 -5.68
C LEU A 188 5.77 -10.46 -4.78
N TYR A 189 4.76 -10.92 -4.01
CA TYR A 189 4.89 -12.13 -3.20
C TYR A 189 5.29 -13.34 -4.05
N GLN A 190 4.63 -13.53 -5.20
CA GLN A 190 4.96 -14.60 -6.14
C GLN A 190 6.39 -14.48 -6.69
N ALA A 191 6.82 -13.26 -7.05
CA ALA A 191 8.15 -13.01 -7.59
C ALA A 191 9.27 -13.34 -6.58
N PHE A 192 9.01 -13.14 -5.29
CA PHE A 192 9.91 -13.52 -4.21
C PHE A 192 9.76 -14.98 -3.76
N GLY A 193 8.70 -15.68 -4.18
CA GLY A 193 8.36 -17.01 -3.66
C GLY A 193 7.87 -16.99 -2.20
N TRP A 194 7.29 -15.88 -1.77
CA TRP A 194 6.74 -15.70 -0.42
C TRP A 194 5.26 -16.08 -0.36
N ASP A 195 4.82 -16.49 0.82
CA ASP A 195 3.40 -16.71 1.09
C ASP A 195 2.64 -15.38 1.07
N VAL A 196 1.47 -15.38 0.43
CA VAL A 196 0.58 -14.21 0.38
C VAL A 196 -0.24 -14.17 1.66
N PRO A 197 -0.33 -13.03 2.37
CA PRO A 197 -1.20 -12.90 3.53
C PRO A 197 -2.69 -12.97 3.13
N GLU A 198 -3.55 -13.27 4.09
CA GLU A 198 -4.99 -13.17 3.91
C GLU A 198 -5.42 -11.71 3.80
N TYR A 199 -6.30 -11.40 2.83
CA TYR A 199 -6.77 -10.04 2.61
C TYR A 199 -8.20 -9.85 3.10
N VAL A 200 -8.42 -8.73 3.80
CA VAL A 200 -9.74 -8.27 4.24
C VAL A 200 -9.90 -6.81 3.85
N HIS A 201 -10.53 -6.53 2.71
CA HIS A 201 -10.79 -5.16 2.28
C HIS A 201 -12.13 -4.66 2.79
N CYS A 202 -12.09 -3.79 3.80
CA CYS A 202 -13.29 -3.24 4.44
C CYS A 202 -13.97 -2.17 3.59
N ALA A 203 -15.30 -2.14 3.63
CA ALA A 203 -16.06 -1.07 3.04
C ALA A 203 -15.78 0.29 3.74
N PRO A 204 -15.90 1.43 3.05
CA PRO A 204 -15.70 2.73 3.67
C PRO A 204 -16.82 3.05 4.66
N VAL A 205 -16.47 3.76 5.74
CA VAL A 205 -17.48 4.32 6.65
C VAL A 205 -18.24 5.43 5.91
N MET A 206 -19.56 5.27 5.85
CA MET A 206 -20.43 6.21 5.11
C MET A 206 -21.01 7.27 6.06
N LYS A 207 -21.10 8.51 5.57
CA LYS A 207 -21.81 9.61 6.24
C LYS A 207 -23.33 9.47 6.02
N ASP A 208 -23.70 9.11 4.81
CA ASP A 208 -25.05 8.86 4.34
C ASP A 208 -25.03 7.78 3.24
N LYS A 209 -26.15 7.53 2.58
CA LYS A 209 -26.28 6.46 1.56
C LYS A 209 -25.33 6.63 0.36
N THR A 210 -24.80 7.84 0.12
CA THR A 210 -24.06 8.18 -1.11
C THR A 210 -22.69 8.79 -0.85
N HIS A 211 -22.43 9.29 0.36
CA HIS A 211 -21.20 10.00 0.68
C HIS A 211 -20.38 9.28 1.72
N LYS A 212 -19.08 9.11 1.42
CA LYS A 212 -18.09 8.63 2.40
C LYS A 212 -17.89 9.68 3.51
N LEU A 213 -17.67 9.20 4.72
CA LEU A 213 -17.15 10.03 5.80
C LEU A 213 -15.78 10.57 5.38
N SER A 214 -15.55 11.87 5.45
CA SER A 214 -14.28 12.47 5.02
C SER A 214 -13.86 13.61 5.94
N LYS A 215 -12.55 13.78 6.12
CA LYS A 215 -11.96 14.87 6.92
C LYS A 215 -12.38 16.27 6.43
N ARG A 216 -12.70 16.43 5.15
CA ARG A 216 -13.16 17.71 4.57
C ARG A 216 -14.55 18.15 5.09
N ASN A 217 -15.31 17.23 5.65
CA ASN A 217 -16.66 17.49 6.16
C ASN A 217 -16.70 17.68 7.69
N GLY A 218 -15.55 17.74 8.35
CA GLY A 218 -15.43 18.14 9.76
C GLY A 218 -15.91 17.11 10.81
N ASP A 219 -16.20 15.87 10.42
CA ASP A 219 -16.80 14.86 11.31
C ASP A 219 -16.11 13.49 11.21
N ALA A 220 -14.89 13.44 10.70
CA ALA A 220 -14.29 12.17 10.29
C ALA A 220 -13.15 11.68 11.17
N SER A 221 -12.67 12.48 12.10
CA SER A 221 -11.63 12.03 13.03
C SER A 221 -12.25 11.47 14.30
N PHE A 222 -11.55 10.53 14.92
CA PHE A 222 -11.94 10.00 16.22
C PHE A 222 -12.04 11.12 17.27
N GLN A 223 -11.11 12.09 17.24
CA GLN A 223 -11.07 13.25 18.11
C GLN A 223 -12.31 14.16 17.93
N ASP A 224 -12.76 14.37 16.69
CA ASP A 224 -13.97 15.17 16.43
C ASP A 224 -15.21 14.52 17.04
N LEU A 225 -15.30 13.20 16.96
CA LEU A 225 -16.40 12.44 17.57
C LEU A 225 -16.35 12.53 19.10
N MET A 226 -15.16 12.42 19.70
CA MET A 226 -14.99 12.60 21.15
C MET A 226 -15.37 14.01 21.58
N ALA A 227 -14.97 15.04 20.85
CA ALA A 227 -15.32 16.44 21.13
C ALA A 227 -16.83 16.70 21.04
N LYS A 228 -17.57 15.93 20.25
CA LYS A 228 -19.03 15.95 20.16
C LYS A 228 -19.73 15.16 21.26
N GLY A 229 -18.98 14.52 22.15
CA GLY A 229 -19.50 13.76 23.29
C GLY A 229 -19.85 12.32 23.00
N TYR A 230 -19.46 11.75 21.86
CA TYR A 230 -19.58 10.32 21.63
C TYR A 230 -18.61 9.55 22.53
N LEU A 231 -19.07 8.46 23.10
CA LEU A 231 -18.23 7.57 23.90
C LEU A 231 -17.30 6.76 23.01
N PRO A 232 -16.02 6.56 23.39
CA PRO A 232 -15.07 5.74 22.62
C PRO A 232 -15.63 4.38 22.24
N GLN A 233 -16.23 3.67 23.22
CA GLN A 233 -16.83 2.35 23.01
C GLN A 233 -17.98 2.36 22.00
N ALA A 234 -18.80 3.42 22.00
CA ALA A 234 -19.89 3.55 21.03
C ALA A 234 -19.37 3.74 19.61
N VAL A 235 -18.27 4.51 19.45
CA VAL A 235 -17.61 4.71 18.14
C VAL A 235 -17.00 3.40 17.66
N ILE A 236 -16.28 2.67 18.51
CA ILE A 236 -15.69 1.37 18.15
C ILE A 236 -16.78 0.36 17.78
N ASN A 237 -17.84 0.25 18.57
CA ASN A 237 -18.95 -0.65 18.27
C ASN A 237 -19.68 -0.29 16.97
N PHE A 238 -19.74 1.00 16.62
CA PHE A 238 -20.31 1.44 15.34
C PHE A 238 -19.42 1.08 14.14
N ILE A 239 -18.10 1.18 14.30
CA ILE A 239 -17.13 0.88 13.23
C ILE A 239 -16.94 -0.63 13.06
N ALA A 240 -16.98 -1.42 14.12
CA ALA A 240 -16.77 -2.86 14.08
C ALA A 240 -17.62 -3.60 13.02
N PRO A 241 -18.95 -3.33 12.85
CA PRO A 241 -19.74 -3.96 11.80
C PRO A 241 -19.30 -3.65 10.37
N VAL A 242 -18.60 -2.54 10.12
CA VAL A 242 -18.11 -2.20 8.77
C VAL A 242 -17.07 -3.22 8.31
N SER A 243 -16.31 -3.78 9.24
CA SER A 243 -15.34 -4.86 8.98
C SER A 243 -15.96 -6.26 9.10
N TYR A 244 -17.16 -6.39 9.68
CA TYR A 244 -17.75 -7.66 10.10
C TYR A 244 -19.04 -8.06 9.36
N THR A 245 -19.59 -7.19 8.51
CA THR A 245 -20.93 -7.39 7.92
C THR A 245 -21.07 -8.58 6.99
N HIS A 246 -19.98 -9.22 6.58
CA HIS A 246 -20.04 -10.43 5.76
C HIS A 246 -19.81 -11.74 6.54
N LEU A 247 -19.25 -11.69 7.74
CA LEU A 247 -18.88 -12.91 8.42
C LEU A 247 -20.02 -13.55 9.22
N ARG A 248 -21.06 -12.85 9.69
CA ARG A 248 -22.25 -13.45 10.37
C ARG A 248 -23.25 -12.37 10.84
N ALA A 249 -24.05 -11.84 9.93
CA ALA A 249 -25.11 -10.86 10.26
C ALA A 249 -26.12 -11.35 11.33
N HIS A 250 -26.15 -12.63 11.64
CA HIS A 250 -27.04 -13.25 12.65
C HIS A 250 -26.40 -13.38 14.04
N GLU A 251 -25.08 -13.22 14.19
CA GLU A 251 -24.43 -13.32 15.52
C GLU A 251 -24.33 -11.96 16.23
N THR A 252 -24.27 -10.85 15.48
CA THR A 252 -24.15 -9.50 16.05
C THR A 252 -25.44 -8.96 16.65
N ALA A 253 -26.61 -9.43 16.21
CA ALA A 253 -27.90 -9.00 16.74
C ALA A 253 -28.32 -9.74 18.02
N ALA A 254 -27.67 -10.86 18.35
CA ALA A 254 -28.08 -11.70 19.50
C ALA A 254 -27.23 -11.45 20.76
N ASN A 255 -26.13 -10.69 20.68
CA ASN A 255 -25.19 -10.48 21.79
C ASN A 255 -24.99 -8.99 22.17
N LEU A 256 -25.83 -8.08 21.67
CA LEU A 256 -25.98 -6.71 22.12
C LEU A 256 -27.36 -6.52 22.77
#